data_feab13c5462c363a8e526a60dd66c3d2
#
_entry.id   feab13c5462c363a8e526a60dd66c3d2
#
_cell.length_a   1.000
_cell.length_b   1.000
_cell.length_c   1.000
_cell.angle_alpha   90.00
_cell.angle_beta   90.00
_cell.angle_gamma   90.00
#
_symmetry.space_group_name_H-M   'P 1'
#
loop_
_entity.id
_entity.type
_entity.pdbx_description
1 polymer ?
#
loop_
_entity_poly.entity_id
_entity_poly.type
_entity_poly.pdbx_seq_one_letter_code
_entity_poly.pdbx_strand_id
1 'polypeptide(L)'
;MINGASRMSKTFDMNGGQFMFDTLTGKVTPETYVNILKAKEINEKRKEITQTIKKSDELKETVASVKANNDNIVIYILPEDTPETVAGLIASDIVDKTLRPCICVVYDKDADCYKGSGRNMDGFPSLYENVKKALGHTEGFGGHDGAIGISSMSFTDLSKMSKNLSEIYKNITIDSKPVEVFNFNPKGLRGLTDKVLSLEPIGSGNELPLIEVPINGNEKITDLSKKNNNPHWKILDTEYGKMKEWNYEEGMYSSPTSVLAKLEYSNYSGRCELTSDKTLDDYNRLTALQKPVPAKIKSKNEQLGNP
;
A
#
# COMPACT_ATOMS: atom_id res chain seq x y z
N MET A 1 -12.26 -11.92 -10.43
CA MET A 1 -13.64 -11.65 -10.85
C MET A 1 -14.20 -10.37 -10.25
N ILE A 2 -14.25 -10.21 -8.93
CA ILE A 2 -14.78 -9.02 -8.24
C ILE A 2 -14.18 -7.71 -8.79
N ASN A 3 -12.86 -7.62 -8.87
CA ASN A 3 -12.17 -6.44 -9.37
C ASN A 3 -12.43 -6.14 -10.86
N GLY A 4 -12.80 -7.14 -11.67
CA GLY A 4 -13.22 -6.95 -13.05
C GLY A 4 -14.67 -6.47 -13.13
N ALA A 5 -15.56 -7.09 -12.35
CA ALA A 5 -17.00 -6.77 -12.38
C ALA A 5 -17.29 -5.29 -12.02
N SER A 6 -16.58 -4.71 -11.03
CA SER A 6 -16.76 -3.30 -10.66
C SER A 6 -16.42 -2.30 -11.79
N ARG A 7 -15.71 -2.75 -12.83
CA ARG A 7 -15.30 -1.94 -13.99
C ARG A 7 -16.10 -2.25 -15.25
N MET A 8 -16.91 -3.31 -15.24
CA MET A 8 -17.70 -3.72 -16.40
C MET A 8 -18.72 -2.67 -16.83
N SER A 9 -19.30 -1.95 -15.87
CA SER A 9 -20.24 -0.88 -16.14
C SER A 9 -19.65 0.26 -16.98
N LYS A 10 -18.36 0.57 -16.78
CA LYS A 10 -17.66 1.62 -17.56
C LYS A 10 -17.20 1.12 -18.94
N THR A 11 -16.85 -0.15 -19.06
CA THR A 11 -16.23 -0.68 -20.27
C THR A 11 -17.23 -1.33 -21.25
N PHE A 12 -18.34 -1.87 -20.72
CA PHE A 12 -19.28 -2.66 -21.49
C PHE A 12 -20.75 -2.24 -21.30
N ASP A 13 -21.00 -1.11 -20.69
CA ASP A 13 -22.36 -0.64 -20.35
C ASP A 13 -23.19 -1.70 -19.58
N MET A 14 -22.54 -2.42 -18.68
CA MET A 14 -23.13 -3.50 -17.92
C MET A 14 -23.20 -3.15 -16.43
N ASN A 15 -24.30 -3.57 -15.80
CA ASN A 15 -24.39 -3.47 -14.34
C ASN A 15 -23.50 -4.51 -13.65
N GLY A 16 -22.27 -4.12 -13.34
CA GLY A 16 -21.28 -4.99 -12.69
C GLY A 16 -21.73 -5.52 -11.32
N GLY A 17 -22.54 -4.75 -10.57
CA GLY A 17 -23.13 -5.18 -9.30
C GLY A 17 -24.15 -6.30 -9.49
N GLN A 18 -25.06 -6.16 -10.45
CA GLN A 18 -26.04 -7.20 -10.79
C GLN A 18 -25.35 -8.48 -11.30
N PHE A 19 -24.35 -8.32 -12.18
CA PHE A 19 -23.54 -9.46 -12.63
C PHE A 19 -22.89 -10.22 -11.48
N MET A 20 -22.34 -9.51 -10.51
CA MET A 20 -21.75 -10.13 -9.30
C MET A 20 -22.78 -10.87 -8.46
N PHE A 21 -23.93 -10.23 -8.22
CA PHE A 21 -25.01 -10.83 -7.46
C PHE A 21 -25.52 -12.13 -8.13
N ASP A 22 -25.81 -12.09 -9.42
CA ASP A 22 -26.29 -13.25 -10.17
C ASP A 22 -25.26 -14.40 -10.18
N THR A 23 -23.98 -14.07 -10.32
CA THR A 23 -22.90 -15.06 -10.29
C THR A 23 -22.78 -15.73 -8.91
N LEU A 24 -22.84 -14.94 -7.83
CA LEU A 24 -22.72 -15.45 -6.46
C LEU A 24 -23.95 -16.22 -6.00
N THR A 25 -25.13 -15.90 -6.53
CA THR A 25 -26.40 -16.59 -6.21
C THR A 25 -26.68 -17.81 -7.10
N GLY A 26 -25.72 -18.19 -7.96
CA GLY A 26 -25.83 -19.38 -8.80
C GLY A 26 -26.74 -19.23 -10.04
N LYS A 27 -27.16 -18.03 -10.37
CA LYS A 27 -27.90 -17.73 -11.62
C LYS A 27 -26.92 -17.67 -12.80
N VAL A 28 -26.32 -18.82 -13.13
CA VAL A 28 -25.31 -18.91 -14.19
C VAL A 28 -26.00 -19.28 -15.53
N THR A 29 -25.94 -18.36 -16.47
CA THR A 29 -26.38 -18.54 -17.85
C THR A 29 -25.17 -18.57 -18.79
N PRO A 30 -25.32 -18.96 -20.08
CA PRO A 30 -24.24 -18.81 -21.06
C PRO A 30 -23.71 -17.36 -21.14
N GLU A 31 -24.57 -16.38 -21.01
CA GLU A 31 -24.18 -14.95 -20.95
C GLU A 31 -23.33 -14.62 -19.70
N THR A 32 -23.70 -15.15 -18.54
CA THR A 32 -22.91 -15.03 -17.32
C THR A 32 -21.50 -15.54 -17.53
N TYR A 33 -21.33 -16.67 -18.22
CA TYR A 33 -20.00 -17.23 -18.52
C TYR A 33 -19.16 -16.30 -19.40
N VAL A 34 -19.76 -15.74 -20.47
CA VAL A 34 -19.09 -14.74 -21.32
C VAL A 34 -18.65 -13.52 -20.49
N ASN A 35 -19.49 -13.05 -19.58
CA ASN A 35 -19.19 -11.92 -18.72
C ASN A 35 -18.08 -12.23 -17.71
N ILE A 36 -17.99 -13.47 -17.21
CA ILE A 36 -16.86 -13.93 -16.40
C ILE A 36 -15.54 -13.82 -17.18
N LEU A 37 -15.53 -14.24 -18.44
CA LEU A 37 -14.34 -14.15 -19.30
C LEU A 37 -13.94 -12.69 -19.54
N LYS A 38 -14.88 -11.81 -19.84
CA LYS A 38 -14.65 -10.36 -19.98
C LYS A 38 -14.09 -9.75 -18.68
N ALA A 39 -14.66 -10.09 -17.52
CA ALA A 39 -14.18 -9.62 -16.23
C ALA A 39 -12.74 -10.09 -15.94
N LYS A 40 -12.39 -11.32 -16.35
CA LYS A 40 -11.00 -11.82 -16.29
C LYS A 40 -10.06 -11.01 -17.17
N GLU A 41 -10.43 -10.78 -18.43
CA GLU A 41 -9.64 -9.99 -19.37
C GLU A 41 -9.38 -8.57 -18.85
N ILE A 42 -10.42 -7.88 -18.36
CA ILE A 42 -10.29 -6.56 -17.74
C ILE A 42 -9.33 -6.60 -16.56
N ASN A 43 -9.40 -7.64 -15.74
CA ASN A 43 -8.52 -7.77 -14.58
C ASN A 43 -7.06 -8.02 -15.00
N GLU A 44 -6.81 -8.82 -16.04
CA GLU A 44 -5.43 -9.02 -16.55
C GLU A 44 -4.89 -7.74 -17.17
N LYS A 45 -5.63 -7.02 -18.00
CA LYS A 45 -5.22 -5.70 -18.51
C LYS A 45 -4.87 -4.72 -17.38
N ARG A 46 -5.70 -4.70 -16.33
CA ARG A 46 -5.41 -3.88 -15.14
C ARG A 46 -4.09 -4.25 -14.49
N LYS A 47 -3.81 -5.57 -14.34
CA LYS A 47 -2.54 -6.04 -13.77
C LYS A 47 -1.35 -5.62 -14.63
N GLU A 48 -1.44 -5.77 -15.93
CA GLU A 48 -0.38 -5.39 -16.88
C GLU A 48 -0.07 -3.90 -16.77
N ILE A 49 -1.09 -3.04 -16.84
CA ILE A 49 -0.92 -1.58 -16.70
C ILE A 49 -0.30 -1.24 -15.35
N THR A 50 -0.83 -1.83 -14.26
CA THR A 50 -0.30 -1.58 -12.92
C THR A 50 1.16 -2.00 -12.81
N GLN A 51 1.53 -3.16 -13.35
CA GLN A 51 2.92 -3.64 -13.33
C GLN A 51 3.86 -2.77 -14.18
N THR A 52 3.39 -2.29 -15.32
CA THR A 52 4.16 -1.39 -16.18
C THR A 52 4.49 -0.08 -15.44
N ILE A 53 3.49 0.53 -14.79
CA ILE A 53 3.69 1.76 -14.02
C ILE A 53 4.62 1.50 -12.82
N LYS A 54 4.41 0.41 -12.08
CA LYS A 54 5.26 0.06 -10.93
C LYS A 54 6.73 -0.13 -11.26
N LYS A 55 7.03 -0.54 -12.50
CA LYS A 55 8.40 -0.78 -12.99
C LYS A 55 8.98 0.42 -13.72
N SER A 56 8.21 1.47 -13.98
CA SER A 56 8.68 2.65 -14.68
C SER A 56 9.80 3.35 -13.90
N ASP A 57 10.73 3.92 -14.63
CA ASP A 57 11.83 4.66 -14.01
C ASP A 57 11.33 5.95 -13.36
N GLU A 58 10.29 6.57 -13.94
CA GLU A 58 9.62 7.75 -13.36
C GLU A 58 9.08 7.47 -11.95
N LEU A 59 8.41 6.34 -11.72
CA LEU A 59 7.93 5.99 -10.39
C LEU A 59 9.09 5.70 -9.42
N LYS A 60 10.13 5.01 -9.88
CA LYS A 60 11.33 4.74 -9.07
C LYS A 60 12.03 6.03 -8.64
N GLU A 61 12.19 6.97 -9.57
CA GLU A 61 12.77 8.29 -9.30
C GLU A 61 11.90 9.08 -8.32
N THR A 62 10.58 9.06 -8.49
CA THR A 62 9.64 9.69 -7.55
C THR A 62 9.80 9.13 -6.14
N VAL A 63 9.80 7.81 -6.00
CA VAL A 63 10.00 7.15 -4.69
C VAL A 63 11.36 7.50 -4.07
N ALA A 64 12.42 7.51 -4.87
CA ALA A 64 13.76 7.87 -4.42
C ALA A 64 13.83 9.34 -3.97
N SER A 65 13.23 10.25 -4.74
CA SER A 65 13.16 11.67 -4.42
C SER A 65 12.39 11.92 -3.11
N VAL A 66 11.22 11.32 -2.93
CA VAL A 66 10.43 11.43 -1.69
C VAL A 66 11.24 10.97 -0.48
N LYS A 67 11.98 9.86 -0.61
CA LYS A 67 12.84 9.34 0.45
C LYS A 67 14.01 10.29 0.76
N ALA A 68 14.64 10.86 -0.27
CA ALA A 68 15.78 11.77 -0.12
C ALA A 68 15.36 13.13 0.49
N ASN A 69 14.24 13.68 0.05
CA ASN A 69 13.74 14.98 0.52
C ASN A 69 12.98 14.89 1.85
N ASN A 70 12.66 13.67 2.29
CA ASN A 70 11.81 13.42 3.45
C ASN A 70 10.43 14.11 3.34
N ASP A 71 9.85 14.09 2.13
CA ASP A 71 8.52 14.64 1.89
C ASP A 71 7.47 13.86 2.68
N ASN A 72 6.52 14.53 3.30
CA ASN A 72 5.52 13.90 4.17
C ASN A 72 4.21 13.54 3.48
N ILE A 73 4.05 13.88 2.20
CA ILE A 73 2.94 13.49 1.34
C ILE A 73 3.43 13.41 -0.10
N VAL A 74 2.85 12.50 -0.87
CA VAL A 74 3.17 12.31 -2.29
C VAL A 74 1.95 12.65 -3.14
N ILE A 75 2.14 13.48 -4.18
CA ILE A 75 1.15 13.66 -5.24
C ILE A 75 1.79 13.20 -6.53
N TYR A 76 1.21 12.16 -7.12
CA TYR A 76 1.73 11.52 -8.32
C TYR A 76 0.74 11.63 -9.47
N ILE A 77 1.19 12.20 -10.58
CA ILE A 77 0.40 12.28 -11.80
C ILE A 77 0.72 11.05 -12.64
N LEU A 78 -0.29 10.23 -12.87
CA LEU A 78 -0.17 9.03 -13.69
C LEU A 78 0.05 9.38 -15.16
N PRO A 79 0.74 8.52 -15.93
CA PRO A 79 0.88 8.69 -17.37
C PRO A 79 -0.49 8.88 -18.04
N GLU A 80 -0.52 9.68 -19.10
CA GLU A 80 -1.71 9.85 -19.93
C GLU A 80 -2.26 8.50 -20.39
N ASP A 81 -3.56 8.44 -20.61
CA ASP A 81 -4.29 7.23 -21.02
C ASP A 81 -4.31 6.10 -19.96
N THR A 82 -3.78 6.35 -18.75
CA THR A 82 -3.93 5.40 -17.66
C THR A 82 -5.37 5.37 -17.18
N PRO A 83 -6.03 4.19 -17.08
CA PRO A 83 -7.35 4.11 -16.51
C PRO A 83 -7.38 4.61 -15.05
N GLU A 84 -8.28 5.54 -14.72
CA GLU A 84 -8.42 6.08 -13.36
C GLU A 84 -8.54 4.98 -12.29
N THR A 85 -9.07 3.83 -12.68
CA THR A 85 -9.33 2.69 -11.80
C THR A 85 -8.07 2.02 -11.25
N VAL A 86 -6.87 2.34 -11.77
CA VAL A 86 -5.60 1.85 -11.22
C VAL A 86 -4.97 2.85 -10.24
N ALA A 87 -5.44 4.09 -10.19
CA ALA A 87 -4.86 5.14 -9.35
C ALA A 87 -4.74 4.71 -7.88
N GLY A 88 -5.78 4.10 -7.32
CA GLY A 88 -5.75 3.60 -5.95
C GLY A 88 -4.75 2.48 -5.70
N LEU A 89 -4.43 1.67 -6.71
CA LEU A 89 -3.43 0.60 -6.61
C LEU A 89 -2.01 1.16 -6.64
N ILE A 90 -1.78 2.17 -7.48
CA ILE A 90 -0.49 2.85 -7.54
C ILE A 90 -0.29 3.70 -6.28
N ALA A 91 -1.32 4.38 -5.80
CA ALA A 91 -1.25 5.12 -4.54
C ALA A 91 -0.87 4.20 -3.37
N SER A 92 -1.48 3.01 -3.26
CA SER A 92 -1.10 2.03 -2.23
C SER A 92 0.36 1.58 -2.37
N ASP A 93 0.82 1.30 -3.59
CA ASP A 93 2.21 0.90 -3.83
C ASP A 93 3.22 1.99 -3.44
N ILE A 94 2.90 3.25 -3.72
CA ILE A 94 3.74 4.39 -3.30
C ILE A 94 3.73 4.52 -1.77
N VAL A 95 2.57 4.39 -1.13
CA VAL A 95 2.48 4.39 0.34
C VAL A 95 3.35 3.28 0.93
N ASP A 96 3.25 2.06 0.42
CA ASP A 96 4.05 0.92 0.89
C ASP A 96 5.56 1.17 0.75
N LYS A 97 5.99 1.82 -0.34
CA LYS A 97 7.41 2.09 -0.64
C LYS A 97 7.97 3.32 0.07
N THR A 98 7.16 4.34 0.28
CA THR A 98 7.60 5.62 0.85
C THR A 98 7.24 5.79 2.32
N LEU A 99 6.25 5.03 2.80
CA LEU A 99 5.63 5.17 4.12
C LEU A 99 5.05 6.59 4.33
N ARG A 100 4.45 7.12 3.27
CA ARG A 100 3.82 8.44 3.21
C ARG A 100 2.44 8.34 2.57
N PRO A 101 1.48 9.14 3.00
CA PRO A 101 0.24 9.30 2.27
C PRO A 101 0.50 9.67 0.81
N CYS A 102 -0.31 9.12 -0.07
CA CYS A 102 -0.17 9.36 -1.51
C CYS A 102 -1.51 9.64 -2.17
N ILE A 103 -1.53 10.61 -3.07
CA ILE A 103 -2.64 10.91 -3.97
C ILE A 103 -2.14 10.71 -5.40
N CYS A 104 -2.76 9.77 -6.13
CA CYS A 104 -2.51 9.55 -7.54
C CYS A 104 -3.67 10.09 -8.37
N VAL A 105 -3.36 10.88 -9.39
CA VAL A 105 -4.35 11.42 -10.32
C VAL A 105 -3.95 11.18 -11.76
N VAL A 106 -4.93 11.10 -12.65
CA VAL A 106 -4.75 11.06 -14.10
C VAL A 106 -5.61 12.13 -14.73
N TYR A 107 -5.13 12.74 -15.79
CA TYR A 107 -5.90 13.72 -16.56
C TYR A 107 -6.88 12.99 -17.49
N ASP A 108 -8.14 13.31 -17.36
CA ASP A 108 -9.23 12.85 -18.25
C ASP A 108 -9.49 13.92 -19.28
N LYS A 109 -9.06 13.66 -20.54
CA LYS A 109 -9.15 14.60 -21.66
C LYS A 109 -10.60 14.90 -22.05
N ASP A 110 -11.49 13.91 -21.91
CA ASP A 110 -12.89 14.07 -22.31
C ASP A 110 -13.66 14.92 -21.32
N ALA A 111 -13.31 14.84 -20.05
CA ALA A 111 -13.95 15.60 -18.98
C ALA A 111 -13.18 16.89 -18.60
N ASP A 112 -12.03 17.15 -19.20
CA ASP A 112 -11.11 18.26 -18.89
C ASP A 112 -10.86 18.43 -17.39
N CYS A 113 -10.57 17.32 -16.71
CA CYS A 113 -10.33 17.32 -15.28
C CYS A 113 -9.42 16.17 -14.84
N TYR A 114 -8.91 16.27 -13.62
CA TYR A 114 -8.16 15.20 -12.99
C TYR A 114 -9.09 14.28 -12.20
N LYS A 115 -8.89 12.98 -12.35
CA LYS A 115 -9.56 11.92 -11.59
C LYS A 115 -8.53 11.03 -10.91
N GLY A 116 -8.89 10.42 -9.79
CA GLY A 116 -7.91 9.59 -9.12
C GLY A 116 -8.31 9.08 -7.75
N SER A 117 -7.31 8.72 -6.96
CA SER A 117 -7.52 8.17 -5.63
C SER A 117 -6.32 8.47 -4.73
N GLY A 118 -6.59 8.77 -3.47
CA GLY A 118 -5.57 8.85 -2.43
C GLY A 118 -5.63 7.68 -1.46
N ARG A 119 -4.50 7.42 -0.85
CA ARG A 119 -4.34 6.46 0.24
C ARG A 119 -3.57 7.11 1.35
N ASN A 120 -4.03 6.89 2.57
CA ASN A 120 -3.36 7.34 3.77
C ASN A 120 -2.42 6.25 4.29
N MET A 121 -1.54 6.64 5.16
CA MET A 121 -0.70 5.77 5.96
C MET A 121 -1.20 5.79 7.40
N ASP A 122 -1.17 4.64 8.07
CA ASP A 122 -1.55 4.54 9.48
C ASP A 122 -0.69 5.47 10.33
N GLY A 123 -1.31 6.11 11.32
CA GLY A 123 -0.67 7.10 12.17
C GLY A 123 -0.67 8.52 11.61
N PHE A 124 -0.97 8.71 10.32
CA PHE A 124 -1.14 10.04 9.76
C PHE A 124 -2.57 10.56 10.02
N PRO A 125 -2.73 11.88 10.20
CA PRO A 125 -4.05 12.48 10.32
C PRO A 125 -4.92 12.24 9.09
N SER A 126 -6.23 12.44 9.25
CA SER A 126 -7.22 12.22 8.19
C SER A 126 -6.81 12.84 6.86
N LEU A 127 -6.66 11.99 5.83
CA LEU A 127 -6.37 12.46 4.47
C LEU A 127 -7.54 13.29 3.93
N TYR A 128 -8.77 12.88 4.21
CA TYR A 128 -9.98 13.58 3.79
C TYR A 128 -10.04 15.01 4.37
N GLU A 129 -9.87 15.16 5.67
CA GLU A 129 -9.93 16.47 6.32
C GLU A 129 -8.77 17.37 5.89
N ASN A 130 -7.60 16.83 5.65
CA ASN A 130 -6.45 17.58 5.15
C ASN A 130 -6.66 18.07 3.71
N VAL A 131 -7.24 17.25 2.84
CA VAL A 131 -7.58 17.67 1.46
C VAL A 131 -8.68 18.73 1.49
N LYS A 132 -9.72 18.57 2.29
CA LYS A 132 -10.77 19.55 2.49
C LYS A 132 -10.21 20.88 2.99
N LYS A 133 -9.32 20.85 3.96
CA LYS A 133 -8.62 22.06 4.46
C LYS A 133 -7.76 22.70 3.37
N ALA A 134 -7.05 21.91 2.58
CA ALA A 134 -6.18 22.39 1.52
C ALA A 134 -6.97 23.10 0.40
N LEU A 135 -8.13 22.59 0.04
CA LEU A 135 -9.01 23.13 -1.00
C LEU A 135 -9.96 24.22 -0.49
N GLY A 136 -10.43 24.10 0.74
CA GLY A 136 -11.47 24.96 1.31
C GLY A 136 -12.90 24.59 0.88
N HIS A 137 -13.09 23.47 0.16
CA HIS A 137 -14.38 22.92 -0.27
C HIS A 137 -14.32 21.39 -0.34
N THR A 138 -15.42 20.74 -0.67
CA THR A 138 -15.55 19.28 -0.80
C THR A 138 -16.02 18.83 -2.18
N GLU A 139 -16.09 19.73 -3.13
CA GLU A 139 -16.51 19.42 -4.49
C GLU A 139 -15.44 18.61 -5.23
N GLY A 140 -15.86 17.62 -6.00
CA GLY A 140 -15.00 16.81 -6.86
C GLY A 140 -14.18 15.72 -6.16
N PHE A 141 -14.29 15.57 -4.85
CA PHE A 141 -13.66 14.46 -4.11
C PHE A 141 -14.53 13.98 -2.94
N GLY A 142 -14.25 12.78 -2.47
CA GLY A 142 -14.93 12.18 -1.31
C GLY A 142 -14.14 11.05 -0.72
N GLY A 143 -14.53 10.57 0.44
CA GLY A 143 -13.84 9.46 1.10
C GLY A 143 -13.89 9.51 2.61
N HIS A 144 -12.84 9.01 3.24
CA HIS A 144 -12.67 8.93 4.69
C HIS A 144 -11.19 9.10 5.06
N ASP A 145 -10.87 8.97 6.35
CA ASP A 145 -9.53 9.21 6.88
C ASP A 145 -8.42 8.42 6.18
N GLY A 146 -8.70 7.17 5.81
CA GLY A 146 -7.73 6.25 5.20
C GLY A 146 -7.65 6.34 3.68
N ALA A 147 -8.67 6.87 2.99
CA ALA A 147 -8.69 6.91 1.54
C ALA A 147 -9.66 7.96 0.98
N ILE A 148 -9.27 8.55 -0.14
CA ILE A 148 -10.12 9.47 -0.90
C ILE A 148 -10.26 9.01 -2.35
N GLY A 149 -11.38 9.37 -2.97
CA GLY A 149 -11.61 9.30 -4.40
C GLY A 149 -11.74 10.72 -4.96
N ILE A 150 -11.12 10.97 -6.10
CA ILE A 150 -11.23 12.24 -6.83
C ILE A 150 -12.00 11.94 -8.10
N SER A 151 -13.19 12.53 -8.21
CA SER A 151 -14.09 12.34 -9.34
C SER A 151 -13.99 13.43 -10.40
N SER A 152 -13.63 14.65 -9.98
CA SER A 152 -13.42 15.79 -10.87
C SER A 152 -12.64 16.88 -10.14
N MET A 153 -11.45 17.18 -10.61
CA MET A 153 -10.59 18.22 -10.03
C MET A 153 -9.98 19.05 -11.15
N SER A 154 -10.11 20.36 -11.08
CA SER A 154 -9.47 21.27 -12.02
C SER A 154 -7.95 21.29 -11.81
N PHE A 155 -7.20 21.74 -12.83
CA PHE A 155 -5.75 21.98 -12.69
C PHE A 155 -5.46 22.99 -11.58
N THR A 156 -6.30 24.02 -11.45
CA THR A 156 -6.16 25.04 -10.40
C THR A 156 -6.30 24.45 -9.01
N ASP A 157 -7.32 23.59 -8.81
CA ASP A 157 -7.52 22.91 -7.52
C ASP A 157 -6.43 21.88 -7.23
N LEU A 158 -5.98 21.15 -8.23
CA LEU A 158 -4.85 20.23 -8.07
C LEU A 158 -3.58 20.96 -7.63
N SER A 159 -3.26 22.08 -8.26
CA SER A 159 -2.12 22.92 -7.90
C SER A 159 -2.25 23.51 -6.51
N LYS A 160 -3.44 24.03 -6.16
CA LYS A 160 -3.76 24.57 -4.83
C LYS A 160 -3.65 23.47 -3.77
N MET A 161 -4.24 22.31 -4.02
CA MET A 161 -4.17 21.15 -3.13
C MET A 161 -2.72 20.72 -2.89
N SER A 162 -1.94 20.55 -3.95
CA SER A 162 -0.55 20.15 -3.86
C SER A 162 0.28 21.10 -2.97
N LYS A 163 0.19 22.38 -3.23
CA LYS A 163 0.89 23.41 -2.45
C LYS A 163 0.46 23.40 -0.98
N ASN A 164 -0.84 23.42 -0.72
CA ASN A 164 -1.36 23.55 0.63
C ASN A 164 -1.16 22.25 1.45
N LEU A 165 -1.27 21.09 0.82
CA LEU A 165 -0.96 19.81 1.49
C LEU A 165 0.53 19.76 1.86
N SER A 166 1.44 20.18 1.00
CA SER A 166 2.86 20.24 1.33
C SER A 166 3.10 21.09 2.58
N GLU A 167 2.44 22.25 2.73
CA GLU A 167 2.55 23.08 3.92
C GLU A 167 1.90 22.42 5.17
N ILE A 168 0.72 21.83 5.03
CA ILE A 168 0.03 21.13 6.12
C ILE A 168 0.91 19.99 6.64
N TYR A 169 1.51 19.20 5.73
CA TYR A 169 2.26 18.01 6.08
C TYR A 169 3.69 18.30 6.58
N LYS A 170 4.24 19.51 6.38
CA LYS A 170 5.52 19.91 6.99
C LYS A 170 5.53 19.83 8.52
N ASN A 171 4.40 20.12 9.14
CA ASN A 171 4.27 20.23 10.58
C ASN A 171 3.35 19.17 11.19
N ILE A 172 3.13 18.07 10.47
CA ILE A 172 2.20 17.05 10.90
C ILE A 172 2.79 16.22 12.03
N THR A 173 1.98 15.94 13.04
CA THR A 173 2.31 14.96 14.07
C THR A 173 1.77 13.60 13.65
N ILE A 174 2.63 12.61 13.60
CA ILE A 174 2.26 11.23 13.28
C ILE A 174 1.97 10.52 14.59
N ASP A 175 0.73 10.10 14.77
CA ASP A 175 0.31 9.30 15.93
C ASP A 175 0.45 7.81 15.58
N SER A 176 1.57 7.26 16.00
CA SER A 176 1.85 5.86 15.75
C SER A 176 1.50 5.00 16.95
N LYS A 177 0.71 4.00 16.69
CA LYS A 177 0.59 2.89 17.62
C LYS A 177 1.88 2.06 17.57
N PRO A 178 2.49 1.73 18.72
CA PRO A 178 3.62 0.84 18.72
C PRO A 178 3.20 -0.50 18.12
N VAL A 179 4.00 -1.00 17.17
CA VAL A 179 3.81 -2.33 16.61
C VAL A 179 4.46 -3.32 17.57
N GLU A 180 3.67 -4.27 18.06
CA GLU A 180 4.19 -5.34 18.90
C GLU A 180 4.94 -6.35 18.02
N VAL A 181 6.23 -6.51 18.31
CA VAL A 181 7.08 -7.50 17.65
C VAL A 181 7.43 -8.58 18.64
N PHE A 182 7.18 -9.82 18.26
CA PHE A 182 7.45 -10.97 19.08
C PHE A 182 8.78 -11.62 18.69
N ASN A 183 9.64 -11.83 19.68
CA ASN A 183 10.82 -12.66 19.54
C ASN A 183 10.49 -14.10 19.92
N PHE A 184 10.54 -15.01 18.97
CA PHE A 184 10.30 -16.42 19.18
C PHE A 184 11.56 -17.24 19.05
N ASN A 185 11.64 -18.34 19.79
CA ASN A 185 12.60 -19.38 19.46
C ASN A 185 12.12 -20.09 18.17
N PRO A 186 12.97 -20.25 17.14
CA PRO A 186 12.61 -20.89 15.88
C PRO A 186 11.94 -22.26 16.03
N LYS A 187 12.34 -23.03 17.04
CA LYS A 187 11.78 -24.36 17.32
C LYS A 187 10.33 -24.31 17.84
N GLY A 188 9.89 -23.17 18.35
CA GLY A 188 8.53 -22.99 18.91
C GLY A 188 7.45 -22.74 17.86
N LEU A 189 7.80 -22.30 16.64
CA LEU A 189 6.80 -21.93 15.62
C LEU A 189 5.91 -23.09 15.17
N ARG A 190 6.42 -24.31 15.16
CA ARG A 190 5.67 -25.51 14.73
C ARG A 190 4.45 -25.81 15.61
N GLY A 191 4.47 -25.40 16.86
CA GLY A 191 3.38 -25.64 17.83
C GLY A 191 2.35 -24.49 17.90
N LEU A 192 2.46 -23.46 17.06
CA LEU A 192 1.61 -22.28 17.14
C LEU A 192 0.37 -22.33 16.24
N THR A 193 0.17 -23.37 15.43
CA THR A 193 -0.95 -23.47 14.49
C THR A 193 -2.30 -23.23 15.16
N ASP A 194 -2.58 -23.97 16.23
CA ASP A 194 -3.86 -23.85 16.95
C ASP A 194 -4.02 -22.47 17.62
N LYS A 195 -2.92 -21.90 18.08
CA LYS A 195 -2.91 -20.57 18.69
C LYS A 195 -3.17 -19.47 17.66
N VAL A 196 -2.60 -19.59 16.46
CA VAL A 196 -2.86 -18.62 15.36
C VAL A 196 -4.31 -18.73 14.91
N LEU A 197 -4.85 -19.94 14.76
CA LEU A 197 -6.27 -20.13 14.45
C LEU A 197 -7.20 -19.55 15.51
N SER A 198 -6.81 -19.58 16.78
CA SER A 198 -7.62 -19.00 17.88
C SER A 198 -7.66 -17.48 17.86
N LEU A 199 -6.80 -16.80 17.05
CA LEU A 199 -6.86 -15.35 16.88
C LEU A 199 -7.92 -14.91 15.87
N GLU A 200 -8.54 -15.82 15.15
CA GLU A 200 -9.58 -15.49 14.17
C GLU A 200 -10.84 -14.87 14.85
N PRO A 201 -11.52 -13.93 14.18
CA PRO A 201 -11.26 -13.41 12.84
C PRO A 201 -10.12 -12.38 12.81
N ILE A 202 -9.17 -12.58 11.90
CA ILE A 202 -8.07 -11.64 11.66
C ILE A 202 -8.55 -10.49 10.79
N GLY A 203 -8.16 -9.26 11.13
CA GLY A 203 -8.54 -8.08 10.37
C GLY A 203 -8.15 -6.78 11.07
N SER A 204 -8.77 -5.68 10.64
CA SER A 204 -8.53 -4.37 11.26
C SER A 204 -8.85 -4.39 12.75
N GLY A 205 -7.87 -4.03 13.57
CA GLY A 205 -7.97 -4.04 15.04
C GLY A 205 -7.67 -5.40 15.71
N ASN A 206 -7.46 -6.46 14.92
CA ASN A 206 -6.97 -7.76 15.36
C ASN A 206 -6.02 -8.33 14.31
N GLU A 207 -4.86 -7.71 14.18
CA GLU A 207 -3.87 -8.07 13.18
C GLU A 207 -3.02 -9.25 13.63
N LEU A 208 -2.46 -9.96 12.65
CA LEU A 208 -1.51 -11.03 12.94
C LEU A 208 -0.26 -10.48 13.63
N PRO A 209 0.27 -11.20 14.63
CA PRO A 209 1.49 -10.80 15.29
C PRO A 209 2.67 -10.76 14.31
N LEU A 210 3.52 -9.75 14.44
CA LEU A 210 4.77 -9.66 13.71
C LEU A 210 5.88 -10.36 14.47
N ILE A 211 6.66 -11.13 13.73
CA ILE A 211 7.82 -11.86 14.25
C ILE A 211 9.06 -11.28 13.57
N GLU A 212 10.07 -10.96 14.35
CA GLU A 212 11.38 -10.60 13.81
C GLU A 212 12.11 -11.86 13.36
N VAL A 213 12.44 -11.92 12.07
CA VAL A 213 13.18 -13.01 11.44
C VAL A 213 14.55 -12.51 11.01
N PRO A 214 15.64 -12.93 11.65
CA PRO A 214 16.99 -12.59 11.21
C PRO A 214 17.28 -13.19 9.84
N ILE A 215 17.92 -12.40 8.99
CA ILE A 215 18.42 -12.76 7.66
C ILE A 215 19.93 -12.57 7.68
N ASN A 216 20.68 -13.63 7.34
CA ASN A 216 22.15 -13.63 7.39
C ASN A 216 22.80 -13.20 6.07
N GLY A 217 22.03 -13.06 5.00
CA GLY A 217 22.50 -12.67 3.67
C GLY A 217 22.95 -13.84 2.80
N ASN A 218 22.80 -15.07 3.28
CA ASN A 218 23.17 -16.30 2.57
C ASN A 218 22.05 -17.34 2.54
N GLU A 219 20.82 -16.93 2.82
CA GLU A 219 19.65 -17.79 2.77
C GLU A 219 19.47 -18.39 1.39
N LYS A 220 19.09 -19.65 1.35
CA LYS A 220 18.70 -20.29 0.10
C LYS A 220 17.39 -19.68 -0.40
N ILE A 221 17.46 -19.09 -1.59
CA ILE A 221 16.29 -18.49 -2.24
C ILE A 221 15.76 -19.47 -3.29
N THR A 222 14.49 -19.82 -3.17
CA THR A 222 13.77 -20.63 -4.17
C THR A 222 12.87 -19.75 -5.00
N ASP A 223 13.11 -19.72 -6.31
CA ASP A 223 12.31 -18.97 -7.27
C ASP A 223 11.02 -19.72 -7.62
N LEU A 224 9.87 -19.11 -7.30
CA LEU A 224 8.55 -19.61 -7.66
C LEU A 224 7.85 -18.77 -8.74
N SER A 225 8.55 -17.83 -9.34
CA SER A 225 8.02 -16.91 -10.36
C SER A 225 7.32 -17.62 -11.52
N LYS A 226 7.90 -18.73 -11.98
CA LYS A 226 7.36 -19.52 -13.11
C LYS A 226 6.03 -20.22 -12.79
N LYS A 227 5.76 -20.55 -11.51
CA LYS A 227 4.54 -21.26 -11.11
C LYS A 227 3.33 -20.35 -11.03
N ASN A 228 3.53 -19.06 -10.72
CA ASN A 228 2.45 -18.13 -10.41
C ASN A 228 2.45 -16.85 -11.24
N ASN A 229 3.27 -16.81 -12.28
CA ASN A 229 3.42 -15.62 -13.13
C ASN A 229 3.72 -14.32 -12.34
N ASN A 230 4.40 -14.46 -11.19
CA ASN A 230 4.85 -13.34 -10.37
C ASN A 230 6.38 -13.40 -10.23
N PRO A 231 7.15 -12.56 -10.93
CA PRO A 231 8.60 -12.59 -10.94
C PRO A 231 9.23 -12.26 -9.57
N HIS A 232 8.46 -11.62 -8.69
CA HIS A 232 8.92 -11.17 -7.38
C HIS A 232 8.60 -12.16 -6.25
N TRP A 233 7.96 -13.31 -6.56
CA TRP A 233 7.63 -14.28 -5.54
C TRP A 233 8.77 -15.27 -5.31
N LYS A 234 9.34 -15.21 -4.14
CA LYS A 234 10.44 -16.09 -3.68
C LYS A 234 10.09 -16.75 -2.36
N ILE A 235 10.78 -17.82 -2.06
CA ILE A 235 10.80 -18.46 -0.73
C ILE A 235 12.22 -18.38 -0.22
N LEU A 236 12.41 -17.84 0.98
CA LEU A 236 13.66 -17.84 1.70
C LEU A 236 13.65 -18.96 2.73
N ASP A 237 14.71 -19.77 2.77
CA ASP A 237 14.92 -20.77 3.81
C ASP A 237 15.65 -20.10 4.98
N THR A 238 14.91 -19.67 5.99
CA THR A 238 15.42 -19.02 7.21
C THR A 238 15.56 -20.03 8.37
N GLU A 239 16.20 -19.62 9.47
CA GLU A 239 16.25 -20.41 10.70
C GLU A 239 14.86 -20.71 11.28
N TYR A 240 13.90 -19.82 11.05
CA TYR A 240 12.49 -19.95 11.45
C TYR A 240 11.66 -20.82 10.50
N GLY A 241 12.26 -21.27 9.41
CA GLY A 241 11.61 -22.04 8.36
C GLY A 241 11.45 -21.26 7.08
N LYS A 242 10.55 -21.74 6.22
CA LYS A 242 10.31 -21.10 4.91
C LYS A 242 9.49 -19.84 5.06
N MET A 243 10.05 -18.72 4.62
CA MET A 243 9.40 -17.43 4.58
C MET A 243 9.04 -17.05 3.14
N LYS A 244 7.79 -16.67 2.92
CA LYS A 244 7.31 -16.14 1.63
C LYS A 244 7.68 -14.68 1.48
N GLU A 245 8.28 -14.35 0.34
CA GLU A 245 8.55 -12.97 -0.06
C GLU A 245 7.83 -12.69 -1.38
N TRP A 246 6.84 -11.80 -1.34
CA TRP A 246 6.01 -11.47 -2.49
C TRP A 246 6.56 -10.35 -3.37
N ASN A 247 7.43 -9.53 -2.80
CA ASN A 247 7.98 -8.34 -3.43
C ASN A 247 9.52 -8.40 -3.50
N TYR A 248 10.08 -9.59 -3.68
CA TYR A 248 11.52 -9.77 -3.75
C TYR A 248 12.14 -8.94 -4.87
N GLU A 249 13.15 -8.19 -4.52
CA GLU A 249 14.05 -7.51 -5.46
C GLU A 249 15.45 -8.14 -5.36
N GLU A 250 16.16 -8.20 -6.48
CA GLU A 250 17.50 -8.77 -6.52
C GLU A 250 18.45 -7.98 -5.62
N GLY A 251 19.19 -8.69 -4.76
CA GLY A 251 20.07 -8.07 -3.78
C GLY A 251 19.39 -7.59 -2.49
N MET A 252 18.06 -7.68 -2.35
CA MET A 252 17.30 -7.22 -1.18
C MET A 252 17.85 -7.78 0.15
N TYR A 253 18.33 -9.02 0.12
CA TYR A 253 18.87 -9.72 1.28
C TYR A 253 20.34 -10.12 1.09
N SER A 254 21.12 -9.29 0.41
CA SER A 254 22.55 -9.52 0.18
C SER A 254 23.45 -9.24 1.39
N SER A 255 22.90 -8.64 2.44
CA SER A 255 23.58 -8.32 3.69
C SER A 255 22.74 -8.76 4.89
N PRO A 256 23.35 -9.04 6.03
CA PRO A 256 22.62 -9.35 7.25
C PRO A 256 21.62 -8.23 7.61
N THR A 257 20.38 -8.62 7.87
CA THR A 257 19.29 -7.72 8.25
C THR A 257 18.25 -8.49 9.07
N SER A 258 17.17 -7.85 9.47
CA SER A 258 16.00 -8.51 10.03
C SER A 258 14.75 -8.12 9.22
N VAL A 259 13.84 -9.07 9.09
CA VAL A 259 12.54 -8.89 8.43
C VAL A 259 11.44 -9.13 9.44
N LEU A 260 10.47 -8.25 9.47
CA LEU A 260 9.23 -8.48 10.18
C LEU A 260 8.33 -9.36 9.31
N ALA A 261 7.95 -10.51 9.83
CA ALA A 261 7.11 -11.47 9.13
C ALA A 261 5.82 -11.75 9.90
N LYS A 262 4.73 -11.93 9.17
CA LYS A 262 3.46 -12.42 9.71
C LYS A 262 3.48 -13.94 9.75
N LEU A 263 2.96 -14.48 10.84
CA LEU A 263 2.69 -15.91 10.95
C LEU A 263 1.24 -16.17 10.56
N GLU A 264 1.04 -16.73 9.38
CA GLU A 264 -0.28 -16.94 8.80
C GLU A 264 -0.61 -18.43 8.72
N TYR A 265 -1.86 -18.81 8.97
CA TYR A 265 -2.32 -20.16 8.70
C TYR A 265 -2.63 -20.32 7.21
N SER A 266 -2.00 -21.29 6.59
CA SER A 266 -2.22 -21.61 5.17
C SER A 266 -3.19 -22.79 5.05
N ASN A 267 -4.39 -22.52 4.54
CA ASN A 267 -5.38 -23.58 4.23
C ASN A 267 -4.86 -24.57 3.18
N TYR A 268 -3.91 -24.15 2.34
CA TYR A 268 -3.31 -25.03 1.32
C TYR A 268 -2.35 -26.06 1.91
N SER A 269 -1.49 -25.65 2.84
CA SER A 269 -0.50 -26.54 3.46
C SER A 269 -0.97 -27.13 4.79
N GLY A 270 -2.07 -26.65 5.36
CA GLY A 270 -2.59 -27.08 6.66
C GLY A 270 -1.67 -26.72 7.83
N ARG A 271 -0.85 -25.69 7.70
CA ARG A 271 0.12 -25.26 8.72
C ARG A 271 0.36 -23.77 8.70
N CYS A 272 0.96 -23.26 9.76
CA CYS A 272 1.45 -21.89 9.79
C CYS A 272 2.67 -21.70 8.89
N GLU A 273 2.69 -20.60 8.17
CA GLU A 273 3.74 -20.18 7.26
C GLU A 273 4.12 -18.72 7.54
N LEU A 274 5.40 -18.39 7.35
CA LEU A 274 5.88 -17.03 7.48
C LEU A 274 5.70 -16.30 6.16
N THR A 275 5.20 -15.06 6.25
CA THR A 275 5.11 -14.14 5.11
C THR A 275 5.79 -12.83 5.49
N SER A 276 6.75 -12.38 4.70
CA SER A 276 7.42 -11.09 4.93
C SER A 276 6.41 -9.95 4.91
N ASP A 277 6.57 -8.99 5.80
CA ASP A 277 5.76 -7.76 5.83
C ASP A 277 6.63 -6.55 5.50
N LYS A 278 7.68 -6.30 6.30
CA LYS A 278 8.59 -5.17 6.13
C LYS A 278 10.00 -5.53 6.56
N THR A 279 11.00 -4.86 6.01
CA THR A 279 12.35 -4.92 6.58
C THR A 279 12.40 -4.19 7.91
N LEU A 280 13.34 -4.57 8.77
CA LEU A 280 13.57 -3.85 10.04
C LEU A 280 13.96 -2.39 9.78
N ASP A 281 14.65 -2.11 8.68
CA ASP A 281 15.00 -0.74 8.28
C ASP A 281 13.76 0.08 7.94
N ASP A 282 12.81 -0.50 7.22
CA ASP A 282 11.52 0.16 6.92
C ASP A 282 10.72 0.38 8.21
N TYR A 283 10.71 -0.60 9.12
CA TYR A 283 10.09 -0.46 10.42
C TYR A 283 10.76 0.62 11.27
N ASN A 284 12.09 0.66 11.33
CA ASN A 284 12.86 1.68 12.05
C ASN A 284 12.63 3.07 11.45
N ARG A 285 12.47 3.18 10.14
CA ARG A 285 12.10 4.44 9.47
C ARG A 285 10.69 4.86 9.86
N LEU A 286 9.72 3.94 9.89
CA LEU A 286 8.38 4.21 10.40
C LEU A 286 8.42 4.73 11.83
N THR A 287 9.12 4.04 12.72
CA THR A 287 9.23 4.43 14.13
C THR A 287 10.04 5.73 14.33
N ALA A 288 11.03 5.99 13.49
CA ALA A 288 11.77 7.26 13.53
C ALA A 288 10.92 8.46 13.09
N LEU A 289 10.02 8.25 12.11
CA LEU A 289 9.04 9.25 11.67
C LEU A 289 7.98 9.54 12.75
N GLN A 290 7.72 8.55 13.56
CA GLN A 290 6.75 8.58 14.65
C GLN A 290 7.28 9.21 15.92
N LYS A 291 8.59 9.36 16.07
CA LYS A 291 9.15 10.11 17.19
C LYS A 291 8.86 11.59 16.94
N PRO A 292 8.21 12.30 17.88
CA PRO A 292 8.13 13.75 17.79
C PRO A 292 9.55 14.27 17.61
N VAL A 293 9.76 15.08 16.58
CA VAL A 293 11.02 15.82 16.45
C VAL A 293 11.19 16.54 17.78
N PRO A 294 12.25 16.28 18.56
CA PRO A 294 12.42 16.94 19.83
C PRO A 294 12.36 18.43 19.52
N ALA A 295 11.42 19.14 20.16
CA ALA A 295 11.33 20.58 20.04
C ALA A 295 12.76 21.08 20.28
N LYS A 296 13.32 21.83 19.31
CA LYS A 296 14.64 22.44 19.46
C LYS A 296 14.60 23.14 20.81
N ILE A 297 15.27 22.58 21.79
CA ILE A 297 15.45 23.24 23.07
C ILE A 297 16.26 24.47 22.70
N LYS A 298 15.56 25.61 22.60
CA LYS A 298 16.26 26.90 22.52
C LYS A 298 17.18 26.92 23.73
N SER A 299 18.48 26.96 23.49
CA SER A 299 19.46 27.05 24.56
C SER A 299 19.08 28.26 25.39
N LYS A 300 19.19 28.14 26.72
CA LYS A 300 18.89 29.21 27.66
C LYS A 300 19.63 30.52 27.33
N ASN A 301 20.67 30.46 26.52
CA ASN A 301 21.48 31.61 26.08
C ASN A 301 20.83 32.48 25.00
N GLU A 302 19.76 32.02 24.33
CA GLU A 302 19.01 32.86 23.36
C GLU A 302 17.88 33.67 24.01
N GLN A 303 17.62 33.49 25.32
CA GLN A 303 16.64 34.26 26.10
C GLN A 303 17.22 35.42 26.86
N LEU A 304 18.53 35.54 26.93
CA LEU A 304 19.21 36.71 27.51
C LEU A 304 19.66 37.58 26.35
N GLY A 305 18.73 38.42 25.86
CA GLY A 305 19.10 39.55 25.02
C GLY A 305 20.18 40.37 25.76
N ASN A 306 21.35 40.50 25.17
CA ASN A 306 22.36 41.43 25.62
C ASN A 306 21.83 42.86 25.48
N PRO A 307 22.21 43.75 26.44
CA PRO A 307 21.77 45.12 26.51
C PRO A 307 22.22 46.00 25.34
#